data_f8af838df230b79cb7c060ece23597e5
#
_entry.id   f8af838df230b79cb7c060ece23597e5
#
_cell.length_a   1.000
_cell.length_b   1.000
_cell.length_c   1.000
_cell.angle_alpha   90.00
_cell.angle_beta   90.00
_cell.angle_gamma   90.00
#
_symmetry.space_group_name_H-M   'P 1'
#
loop_
_entity.id
_entity.type
_entity.pdbx_description
1 polymer ?
#
loop_
_entity_poly.entity_id
_entity_poly.type
_entity_poly.pdbx_seq_one_letter_code
_entity_poly.pdbx_strand_id
1 'polypeptide(L)'
;TMFNLNNDTKKLAIGLMSGTSADGIDAALVEISGRSTTTKVRQLAFITLPFTDAVRNRILRVAAGDFGGSKELCLLNFLMGRLSADACLAVCAQAGVDPHSIAFVGSHGQTVYHAPTAEEYCGYNVNGTLQIGEASLICEALGCTVVSDFRVRDMAAGGLGAPLVPYT
;
A
#
# COMPACT_ATOMS: atom_id res chain seq x y z
N THR A 1 20.55 4.48 3.93
CA THR A 1 21.25 4.68 2.65
C THR A 1 20.45 5.69 1.86
N MET A 2 21.03 6.87 1.60
CA MET A 2 20.40 7.95 0.82
C MET A 2 20.02 7.42 -0.57
N PHE A 3 18.77 7.63 -1.01
CA PHE A 3 18.32 7.33 -2.36
C PHE A 3 19.26 8.02 -3.36
N ASN A 4 20.14 7.26 -4.00
CA ASN A 4 20.98 7.79 -5.06
C ASN A 4 20.15 7.83 -6.34
N LEU A 5 19.54 8.98 -6.62
CA LEU A 5 18.74 9.24 -7.83
C LEU A 5 19.62 9.53 -9.05
N ASN A 6 20.93 9.34 -8.94
CA ASN A 6 21.84 9.54 -10.07
C ASN A 6 21.83 8.31 -10.97
N ASN A 7 21.54 8.55 -12.21
CA ASN A 7 21.68 7.80 -13.44
C ASN A 7 20.43 7.11 -13.98
N ASP A 8 20.41 6.98 -15.32
CA ASP A 8 19.53 6.17 -16.18
C ASP A 8 19.52 4.66 -15.83
N THR A 9 19.89 4.31 -14.60
CA THR A 9 19.84 2.93 -14.11
C THR A 9 18.41 2.52 -13.88
N LYS A 10 18.01 1.46 -14.54
CA LYS A 10 16.75 0.78 -14.31
C LYS A 10 16.66 0.34 -12.87
N LYS A 11 15.51 0.57 -12.26
CA LYS A 11 15.19 0.16 -10.87
C LYS A 11 14.00 -0.76 -10.86
N LEU A 12 14.06 -1.79 -10.05
CA LEU A 12 12.92 -2.64 -9.79
C LEU A 12 12.13 -2.08 -8.64
N ALA A 13 10.82 -2.02 -8.80
CA ALA A 13 9.90 -1.58 -7.77
C ALA A 13 8.64 -2.45 -7.75
N ILE A 14 7.95 -2.47 -6.62
CA ILE A 14 6.67 -3.16 -6.49
C ILE A 14 5.61 -2.16 -6.10
N GLY A 15 4.46 -2.20 -6.77
CA GLY A 15 3.24 -1.51 -6.36
C GLY A 15 2.26 -2.49 -5.75
N LEU A 16 1.72 -2.17 -4.57
CA LEU A 16 0.72 -2.96 -3.87
C LEU A 16 -0.61 -2.21 -3.79
N MET A 17 -1.69 -2.90 -4.07
CA MET A 17 -3.05 -2.38 -3.94
C MET A 17 -3.98 -3.43 -3.33
N SER A 18 -4.81 -3.02 -2.37
CA SER A 18 -5.97 -3.79 -1.93
C SER A 18 -7.21 -2.91 -2.02
N GLY A 19 -8.15 -3.33 -2.84
CA GLY A 19 -9.37 -2.58 -3.12
C GLY A 19 -10.46 -2.76 -2.05
N THR A 20 -11.53 -1.97 -2.16
CA THR A 20 -12.68 -2.01 -1.23
C THR A 20 -13.50 -3.29 -1.32
N SER A 21 -13.37 -4.06 -2.39
CA SER A 21 -13.96 -5.41 -2.53
C SER A 21 -13.37 -6.42 -1.55
N ALA A 22 -12.17 -6.12 -1.02
CA ALA A 22 -11.44 -6.99 -0.08
C ALA A 22 -11.29 -8.43 -0.61
N ASP A 23 -10.97 -8.58 -1.91
CA ASP A 23 -10.80 -9.89 -2.52
C ASP A 23 -9.37 -10.41 -2.42
N GLY A 24 -8.38 -9.51 -2.30
CA GLY A 24 -6.97 -9.86 -2.23
C GLY A 24 -6.05 -8.64 -2.29
N ILE A 25 -4.76 -8.92 -2.42
CA ILE A 25 -3.72 -7.92 -2.64
C ILE A 25 -3.16 -8.11 -4.05
N ASP A 26 -3.28 -7.07 -4.85
CA ASP A 26 -2.61 -6.97 -6.13
C ASP A 26 -1.17 -6.51 -5.93
N ALA A 27 -0.23 -7.21 -6.56
CA ALA A 27 1.18 -6.87 -6.56
C ALA A 27 1.70 -6.80 -8.01
N ALA A 28 2.18 -5.64 -8.40
CA ALA A 28 2.79 -5.39 -9.70
C ALA A 28 4.29 -5.17 -9.54
N LEU A 29 5.12 -6.05 -10.10
CA LEU A 29 6.55 -5.86 -10.23
C LEU A 29 6.82 -5.06 -11.50
N VAL A 30 7.53 -3.96 -11.37
CA VAL A 30 7.83 -3.04 -12.48
C VAL A 30 9.31 -2.69 -12.55
N GLU A 31 9.78 -2.44 -13.76
CA GLU A 31 11.05 -1.81 -14.05
C GLU A 31 10.79 -0.33 -14.34
N ILE A 32 11.45 0.55 -13.61
CA ILE A 32 11.33 2.00 -13.77
C ILE A 32 12.66 2.55 -14.26
N SER A 33 12.60 3.42 -15.29
CA SER A 33 13.76 4.15 -15.82
C SER A 33 13.37 5.60 -16.14
N GLY A 34 14.36 6.47 -16.27
CA GLY A 34 14.13 7.89 -16.52
C GLY A 34 13.77 8.68 -15.26
N ARG A 35 13.36 9.94 -15.45
CA ARG A 35 13.05 10.88 -14.37
C ARG A 35 11.93 11.84 -14.77
N SER A 36 11.14 12.26 -13.78
CA SER A 36 10.07 13.25 -13.98
C SER A 36 9.25 12.88 -15.22
N THR A 37 9.12 13.78 -16.19
CA THR A 37 8.35 13.58 -17.44
C THR A 37 8.93 12.55 -18.41
N THR A 38 10.16 12.08 -18.19
CA THR A 38 10.80 11.03 -19.02
C THR A 38 10.71 9.64 -18.36
N THR A 39 10.02 9.52 -17.24
CA THR A 39 9.84 8.25 -16.53
C THR A 39 9.13 7.24 -17.43
N LYS A 40 9.71 6.05 -17.53
CA LYS A 40 9.12 4.89 -18.23
C LYS A 40 8.94 3.78 -17.22
N VAL A 41 7.78 3.16 -17.26
CA VAL A 41 7.43 2.02 -16.40
C VAL A 41 7.12 0.84 -17.30
N ARG A 42 7.75 -0.31 -17.01
CA ARG A 42 7.50 -1.58 -17.69
C ARG A 42 7.11 -2.64 -16.67
N GLN A 43 5.90 -3.15 -16.74
CA GLN A 43 5.46 -4.25 -15.89
C GLN A 43 6.19 -5.54 -16.28
N LEU A 44 6.76 -6.21 -15.29
CA LEU A 44 7.48 -7.49 -15.43
C LEU A 44 6.63 -8.68 -15.01
N ALA A 45 5.88 -8.51 -13.92
CA ALA A 45 4.97 -9.52 -13.40
C ALA A 45 3.81 -8.84 -12.67
N PHE A 46 2.72 -9.59 -12.52
CA PHE A 46 1.54 -9.19 -11.76
C PHE A 46 0.90 -10.41 -11.13
N ILE A 47 0.52 -10.30 -9.89
CA ILE A 47 -0.26 -11.32 -9.18
C ILE A 47 -1.38 -10.66 -8.39
N THR A 48 -2.40 -11.43 -8.11
CA THR A 48 -3.35 -11.16 -7.02
C THR A 48 -3.19 -12.26 -5.98
N LEU A 49 -2.84 -11.90 -4.75
CA LEU A 49 -2.83 -12.81 -3.61
C LEU A 49 -4.22 -12.78 -2.96
N PRO A 50 -5.04 -13.82 -3.14
CA PRO A 50 -6.43 -13.79 -2.65
C PRO A 50 -6.48 -13.87 -1.12
N PHE A 51 -7.45 -13.19 -0.53
CA PHE A 51 -7.75 -13.36 0.89
C PHE A 51 -8.55 -14.64 1.14
N THR A 52 -8.33 -15.24 2.31
CA THR A 52 -9.28 -16.23 2.83
C THR A 52 -10.58 -15.54 3.24
N ASP A 53 -11.69 -16.30 3.28
CA ASP A 53 -12.99 -15.77 3.75
C ASP A 53 -12.87 -15.17 5.17
N ALA A 54 -12.06 -15.76 6.03
CA ALA A 54 -11.82 -15.26 7.38
C ALA A 54 -11.20 -13.85 7.37
N VAL A 55 -10.17 -13.62 6.55
CA VAL A 55 -9.52 -12.31 6.40
C VAL A 55 -10.47 -11.30 5.79
N ARG A 56 -11.12 -11.68 4.68
CA ARG A 56 -12.09 -10.83 3.99
C ARG A 56 -13.21 -10.36 4.92
N ASN A 57 -13.81 -11.27 5.66
CA ASN A 57 -14.89 -10.96 6.61
C ASN A 57 -14.42 -10.00 7.71
N ARG A 58 -13.17 -10.13 8.20
CA ARG A 58 -12.62 -9.20 9.20
C ARG A 58 -12.45 -7.79 8.62
N ILE A 59 -11.91 -7.66 7.41
CA ILE A 59 -11.76 -6.37 6.72
C ILE A 59 -13.12 -5.69 6.56
N LEU A 60 -14.13 -6.42 6.05
CA LEU A 60 -15.46 -5.89 5.81
C LEU A 60 -16.17 -5.46 7.10
N ARG A 61 -16.03 -6.21 8.21
CA ARG A 61 -16.57 -5.83 9.51
C ARG A 61 -15.95 -4.54 10.03
N VAL A 62 -14.62 -4.44 9.98
CA VAL A 62 -13.91 -3.23 10.42
C VAL A 62 -14.33 -2.02 9.56
N ALA A 63 -14.44 -2.18 8.25
CA ALA A 63 -14.89 -1.12 7.35
C ALA A 63 -16.37 -0.72 7.59
N ALA A 64 -17.20 -1.64 8.07
CA ALA A 64 -18.59 -1.36 8.47
C ALA A 64 -18.72 -0.73 9.87
N GLY A 65 -17.62 -0.47 10.58
CA GLY A 65 -17.62 0.12 11.91
C GLY A 65 -17.76 -0.89 13.07
N ASP A 66 -17.89 -2.19 12.77
CA ASP A 66 -17.88 -3.27 13.76
C ASP A 66 -16.46 -3.83 13.91
N PHE A 67 -15.56 -3.04 14.45
CA PHE A 67 -14.13 -3.37 14.46
C PHE A 67 -13.63 -4.05 15.75
N GLY A 68 -14.49 -4.33 16.72
CA GLY A 68 -14.10 -5.07 17.93
C GLY A 68 -13.06 -4.37 18.83
N GLY A 69 -12.81 -3.09 18.61
CA GLY A 69 -11.89 -2.28 19.41
C GLY A 69 -10.46 -2.23 18.86
N SER A 70 -9.58 -1.53 19.59
CA SER A 70 -8.20 -1.24 19.18
C SER A 70 -7.33 -2.48 18.99
N LYS A 71 -7.57 -3.54 19.77
CA LYS A 71 -6.86 -4.82 19.61
C LYS A 71 -7.11 -5.44 18.24
N GLU A 72 -8.37 -5.48 17.81
CA GLU A 72 -8.74 -6.04 16.50
C GLU A 72 -8.09 -5.25 15.36
N LEU A 73 -8.18 -3.92 15.42
CA LEU A 73 -7.58 -3.05 14.42
C LEU A 73 -6.06 -3.21 14.36
N CYS A 74 -5.40 -3.29 15.52
CA CYS A 74 -3.96 -3.51 15.60
C CYS A 74 -3.55 -4.83 14.96
N LEU A 75 -4.21 -5.94 15.31
CA LEU A 75 -3.89 -7.26 14.76
C LEU A 75 -4.17 -7.33 13.26
N LEU A 76 -5.25 -6.73 12.78
CA LEU A 76 -5.59 -6.70 11.37
C LEU A 76 -4.58 -5.86 10.58
N ASN A 77 -4.11 -4.71 11.12
CA ASN A 77 -3.06 -3.89 10.51
C ASN A 77 -1.78 -4.71 10.27
N PHE A 78 -1.32 -5.45 11.27
CA PHE A 78 -0.13 -6.30 11.15
C PHE A 78 -0.36 -7.49 10.23
N LEU A 79 -1.53 -8.13 10.26
CA LEU A 79 -1.87 -9.21 9.33
C LEU A 79 -1.85 -8.73 7.89
N MET A 80 -2.43 -7.55 7.60
CA MET A 80 -2.41 -6.96 6.27
C MET A 80 -0.99 -6.62 5.81
N GLY A 81 -0.14 -6.13 6.71
CA GLY A 81 1.29 -5.91 6.43
C GLY A 81 2.02 -7.20 6.06
N ARG A 82 1.77 -8.30 6.81
CA ARG A 82 2.34 -9.61 6.50
C ARG A 82 1.89 -10.15 5.14
N LEU A 83 0.59 -10.13 4.86
CA LEU A 83 0.06 -10.57 3.57
C LEU A 83 0.60 -9.72 2.40
N SER A 84 0.83 -8.43 2.64
CA SER A 84 1.48 -7.53 1.67
C SER A 84 2.94 -7.94 1.39
N ALA A 85 3.68 -8.31 2.44
CA ALA A 85 5.04 -8.85 2.29
C ALA A 85 5.03 -10.18 1.53
N ASP A 86 4.10 -11.07 1.85
CA ASP A 86 3.93 -12.36 1.15
C ASP A 86 3.61 -12.13 -0.36
N ALA A 87 2.78 -11.14 -0.69
CA ALA A 87 2.47 -10.77 -2.08
C ALA A 87 3.72 -10.24 -2.81
N CYS A 88 4.55 -9.43 -2.15
CA CYS A 88 5.83 -8.98 -2.72
C CYS A 88 6.76 -10.16 -3.02
N LEU A 89 6.93 -11.08 -2.09
CA LEU A 89 7.77 -12.27 -2.28
C LEU A 89 7.23 -13.16 -3.42
N ALA A 90 5.91 -13.32 -3.49
CA ALA A 90 5.27 -14.13 -4.52
C ALA A 90 5.43 -13.53 -5.92
N VAL A 91 5.28 -12.21 -6.11
CA VAL A 91 5.48 -11.58 -7.43
C VAL A 91 6.95 -11.61 -7.85
N CYS A 92 7.88 -11.50 -6.91
CA CYS A 92 9.31 -11.69 -7.18
C CYS A 92 9.60 -13.13 -7.63
N ALA A 93 9.07 -14.14 -6.93
CA ALA A 93 9.22 -15.54 -7.29
C ALA A 93 8.65 -15.84 -8.68
N GLN A 94 7.47 -15.33 -9.03
CA GLN A 94 6.88 -15.48 -10.35
C GLN A 94 7.77 -14.91 -11.46
N ALA A 95 8.44 -13.79 -11.19
CA ALA A 95 9.34 -13.13 -12.15
C ALA A 95 10.76 -13.71 -12.17
N GLY A 96 11.11 -14.59 -11.25
CA GLY A 96 12.48 -15.07 -11.08
C GLY A 96 13.46 -13.97 -10.62
N VAL A 97 12.97 -13.01 -9.83
CA VAL A 97 13.72 -11.85 -9.35
C VAL A 97 14.06 -12.04 -7.87
N ASP A 98 15.30 -11.71 -7.49
CA ASP A 98 15.70 -11.67 -6.08
C ASP A 98 14.94 -10.54 -5.34
N PRO A 99 14.17 -10.84 -4.28
CA PRO A 99 13.48 -9.81 -3.49
C PRO A 99 14.39 -8.69 -2.98
N HIS A 100 15.65 -8.99 -2.68
CA HIS A 100 16.62 -8.00 -2.21
C HIS A 100 17.13 -7.06 -3.32
N SER A 101 16.80 -7.33 -4.59
CA SER A 101 17.09 -6.42 -5.71
C SER A 101 16.03 -5.32 -5.88
N ILE A 102 14.93 -5.38 -5.13
CA ILE A 102 13.86 -4.37 -5.17
C ILE A 102 14.36 -3.07 -4.54
N ALA A 103 14.30 -1.98 -5.30
CA ALA A 103 14.75 -0.67 -4.84
C ALA A 103 13.78 -0.02 -3.85
N PHE A 104 12.47 -0.19 -4.10
CA PHE A 104 11.43 0.31 -3.21
C PHE A 104 10.07 -0.36 -3.48
N VAL A 105 9.19 -0.29 -2.49
CA VAL A 105 7.79 -0.73 -2.59
C VAL A 105 6.87 0.45 -2.34
N GLY A 106 5.86 0.64 -3.18
CA GLY A 106 4.73 1.52 -2.93
C GLY A 106 3.53 0.71 -2.41
N SER A 107 3.09 0.98 -1.19
CA SER A 107 1.97 0.26 -0.56
C SER A 107 0.79 1.19 -0.31
N HIS A 108 -0.34 0.92 -0.97
CA HIS A 108 -1.58 1.64 -0.72
C HIS A 108 -2.22 1.24 0.63
N GLY A 109 -2.00 0.00 1.06
CA GLY A 109 -2.74 -0.59 2.17
C GLY A 109 -4.20 -0.90 1.82
N GLN A 110 -4.97 -1.28 2.82
CA GLN A 110 -6.41 -1.56 2.74
C GLN A 110 -7.19 -0.43 3.40
N THR A 111 -8.00 0.29 2.63
CA THR A 111 -8.88 1.32 3.19
C THR A 111 -9.97 0.69 4.06
N VAL A 112 -10.05 1.11 5.31
CA VAL A 112 -11.09 0.69 6.25
C VAL A 112 -12.00 1.84 6.66
N TYR A 113 -11.54 3.09 6.52
CA TYR A 113 -12.38 4.28 6.74
C TYR A 113 -11.90 5.44 5.87
N HIS A 114 -12.85 6.29 5.44
CA HIS A 114 -12.55 7.48 4.67
C HIS A 114 -13.59 8.57 4.95
N ALA A 115 -13.16 9.67 5.55
CA ALA A 115 -13.95 10.83 5.89
C ALA A 115 -13.35 12.09 5.24
N PRO A 116 -13.64 12.36 3.95
CA PRO A 116 -13.05 13.49 3.24
C PRO A 116 -13.61 14.84 3.69
N THR A 117 -14.83 14.86 4.22
CA THR A 117 -15.48 16.06 4.74
C THR A 117 -15.12 16.24 6.21
N ALA A 118 -14.71 17.45 6.58
CA ALA A 118 -14.40 17.74 7.98
C ALA A 118 -15.67 17.74 8.83
N GLU A 119 -15.58 17.12 10.00
CA GLU A 119 -16.61 17.03 11.03
C GLU A 119 -16.08 17.63 12.34
N GLU A 120 -16.98 18.17 13.16
CA GLU A 120 -16.62 18.61 14.51
C GLU A 120 -16.29 17.39 15.38
N TYR A 121 -15.07 17.38 15.92
CA TYR A 121 -14.60 16.32 16.81
C TYR A 121 -13.78 16.92 17.95
N CYS A 122 -14.26 16.81 19.17
CA CYS A 122 -13.62 17.36 20.39
C CYS A 122 -13.29 18.87 20.30
N GLY A 123 -14.13 19.66 19.63
CA GLY A 123 -13.94 21.11 19.45
C GLY A 123 -13.08 21.48 18.23
N TYR A 124 -12.69 20.51 17.41
CA TYR A 124 -11.89 20.73 16.20
C TYR A 124 -12.64 20.21 14.95
N ASN A 125 -12.42 20.89 13.83
CA ASN A 125 -12.86 20.36 12.54
C ASN A 125 -11.82 19.39 12.02
N VAL A 126 -12.18 18.11 11.90
CA VAL A 126 -11.26 17.02 11.53
C VAL A 126 -11.84 16.24 10.35
N ASN A 127 -11.00 15.98 9.36
CA ASN A 127 -11.23 15.00 8.32
C ASN A 127 -10.08 13.96 8.38
N GLY A 128 -10.28 12.79 7.79
CA GLY A 128 -9.26 11.74 7.85
C GLY A 128 -9.53 10.56 6.95
N THR A 129 -8.52 9.73 6.82
CA THR A 129 -8.61 8.46 6.10
C THR A 129 -7.72 7.44 6.80
N LEU A 130 -8.14 6.19 6.81
CA LEU A 130 -7.38 5.11 7.44
C LEU A 130 -7.21 3.96 6.45
N GLN A 131 -5.96 3.75 6.06
CA GLN A 131 -5.51 2.56 5.36
C GLN A 131 -4.68 1.73 6.35
N ILE A 132 -4.97 0.44 6.43
CA ILE A 132 -4.23 -0.51 7.26
C ILE A 132 -3.32 -1.38 6.40
N GLY A 133 -2.25 -1.90 7.01
CA GLY A 133 -1.20 -2.69 6.34
C GLY A 133 0.17 -2.17 6.73
N GLU A 134 0.70 -2.68 7.87
CA GLU A 134 1.95 -2.22 8.48
C GLU A 134 3.14 -2.33 7.50
N ALA A 135 3.61 -1.18 7.03
CA ALA A 135 4.68 -1.08 6.03
C ALA A 135 6.03 -1.61 6.53
N SER A 136 6.28 -1.58 7.85
CA SER A 136 7.51 -2.09 8.46
C SER A 136 7.71 -3.59 8.19
N LEU A 137 6.65 -4.37 8.09
CA LEU A 137 6.73 -5.80 7.78
C LEU A 137 7.17 -6.05 6.34
N ILE A 138 6.77 -5.21 5.40
CA ILE A 138 7.22 -5.27 4.01
C ILE A 138 8.70 -4.88 3.94
N CYS A 139 9.09 -3.81 4.66
CA CYS A 139 10.47 -3.33 4.74
C CYS A 139 11.40 -4.42 5.29
N GLU A 140 11.00 -5.08 6.37
CA GLU A 140 11.78 -6.17 6.98
C GLU A 140 11.93 -7.37 6.05
N ALA A 141 10.87 -7.75 5.33
CA ALA A 141 10.87 -8.91 4.44
C ALA A 141 11.76 -8.72 3.20
N LEU A 142 11.82 -7.49 2.64
CA LEU A 142 12.54 -7.22 1.39
C LEU A 142 13.87 -6.47 1.61
N GLY A 143 14.08 -5.87 2.77
CA GLY A 143 15.27 -5.05 3.05
C GLY A 143 15.32 -3.74 2.27
N CYS A 144 14.17 -3.21 1.81
CA CYS A 144 14.10 -2.02 0.96
C CYS A 144 13.20 -0.92 1.55
N THR A 145 13.27 0.27 0.97
CA THR A 145 12.37 1.38 1.34
C THR A 145 10.92 1.05 0.97
N VAL A 146 9.99 1.33 1.88
CA VAL A 146 8.55 1.27 1.61
C VAL A 146 7.95 2.66 1.71
N VAL A 147 7.16 3.03 0.72
CA VAL A 147 6.38 4.28 0.66
C VAL A 147 4.91 3.92 0.84
N SER A 148 4.28 4.50 1.86
CA SER A 148 2.86 4.27 2.20
C SER A 148 2.13 5.58 2.47
N ASP A 149 0.87 5.49 2.90
CA ASP A 149 0.08 6.64 3.35
C ASP A 149 -0.17 7.71 2.28
N PHE A 150 -0.30 7.33 1.03
CA PHE A 150 -0.55 8.25 -0.09
C PHE A 150 -1.77 9.13 0.14
N ARG A 151 -2.89 8.54 0.59
CA ARG A 151 -4.14 9.27 0.87
C ARG A 151 -4.01 10.17 2.09
N VAL A 152 -3.38 9.68 3.15
CA VAL A 152 -3.09 10.46 4.37
C VAL A 152 -2.24 11.67 4.03
N ARG A 153 -1.20 11.50 3.19
CA ARG A 153 -0.33 12.60 2.77
C ARG A 153 -1.05 13.64 1.92
N ASP A 154 -1.93 13.22 1.02
CA ASP A 154 -2.75 14.12 0.22
C ASP A 154 -3.70 14.94 1.10
N MET A 155 -4.41 14.30 2.03
CA MET A 155 -5.30 14.99 2.96
C MET A 155 -4.56 15.95 3.88
N ALA A 156 -3.38 15.59 4.37
CA ALA A 156 -2.54 16.48 5.15
C ALA A 156 -2.05 17.72 4.36
N ALA A 157 -2.04 17.63 3.03
CA ALA A 157 -1.73 18.75 2.13
C ALA A 157 -2.98 19.56 1.73
N GLY A 158 -4.17 19.22 2.26
CA GLY A 158 -5.43 19.89 1.96
C GLY A 158 -6.25 19.24 0.84
N GLY A 159 -5.83 18.08 0.34
CA GLY A 159 -6.59 17.28 -0.62
C GLY A 159 -7.71 16.45 0.02
N LEU A 160 -8.44 15.71 -0.79
CA LEU A 160 -9.55 14.84 -0.37
C LEU A 160 -9.14 13.38 -0.14
N GLY A 161 -7.88 13.03 -0.41
CA GLY A 161 -7.37 11.65 -0.30
C GLY A 161 -7.88 10.70 -1.40
N ALA A 162 -8.84 11.14 -2.24
CA ALA A 162 -9.38 10.40 -3.37
C ALA A 162 -10.10 11.34 -4.34
N PRO A 163 -10.12 11.05 -5.66
CA PRO A 163 -9.30 10.02 -6.34
C PRO A 163 -7.84 10.47 -6.48
N LEU A 164 -6.89 9.55 -6.52
CA LEU A 164 -5.46 9.85 -6.77
C LEU A 164 -5.00 9.37 -8.15
N VAL A 165 -5.39 8.15 -8.54
CA VAL A 165 -4.96 7.50 -9.78
C VAL A 165 -5.29 8.29 -11.07
N PRO A 166 -6.42 8.99 -11.23
CA PRO A 166 -6.71 9.75 -12.44
C PRO A 166 -5.77 10.93 -12.73
N TYR A 167 -4.90 11.28 -11.78
CA TYR A 167 -3.97 12.40 -11.91
C TYR A 167 -2.51 11.97 -12.17
N THR A 168 -2.28 10.68 -12.42
CA THR A 168 -0.93 10.10 -12.65
C THR A 168 -0.67 9.80 -14.13
#